data_73fa3f0c76447143ba6cdf7516b00dd6
#
_entry.id   73fa3f0c76447143ba6cdf7516b00dd6
#
_cell.length_a   1.000
_cell.length_b   1.000
_cell.length_c   1.000
_cell.angle_alpha   90.00
_cell.angle_beta   90.00
_cell.angle_gamma   90.00
#
_symmetry.space_group_name_H-M   'P 1'
#
loop_
_entity.id
_entity.type
_entity.pdbx_description
1 polymer ?
#
loop_
_entity_poly.entity_id
_entity_poly.type
_entity_poly.pdbx_seq_one_letter_code
_entity_poly.pdbx_strand_id
1 'polypeptide(L)'
;RVAAGPGRAGGRGASGRGGGGRRGGRGGGRGKTKTRRPRAFSYGPAMEERCRLKPPPEGAALPRLVCYDLDDTVWFPELYMMCGAPWSKDELGRVTDVCGTELRVYPAASESVKMILDPDGPFQSSGVRTKVAFASRTNRGKWAMEALDLLRLDKDTTLREAVGDMIEIFPGTKRKHFESLRNKSKLSYSDMLFFDNERVNVEEVGQLGVTSVYCPGGMSQGAWEKGLETFAKNARQRSTQGARR
;
A
#
# COMPACT_ATOMS: atom_id res chain seq x y z
N ARG A 1 -52.35 31.07 -0.07
CA ARG A 1 -53.57 30.82 0.75
C ARG A 1 -53.23 29.66 1.66
N VAL A 2 -52.95 29.93 2.96
CA VAL A 2 -53.89 29.88 4.11
C VAL A 2 -54.05 28.41 4.57
N ALA A 3 -53.87 27.95 5.76
CA ALA A 3 -53.74 28.45 7.14
C ALA A 3 -53.56 27.19 7.99
N ALA A 4 -52.77 27.23 8.98
CA ALA A 4 -53.02 27.42 10.39
C ALA A 4 -53.55 26.18 11.17
N GLY A 5 -52.81 25.75 12.14
CA GLY A 5 -52.84 25.04 13.37
C GLY A 5 -54.16 25.06 14.18
N PRO A 6 -54.22 24.90 15.56
CA PRO A 6 -53.35 24.25 16.53
C PRO A 6 -54.20 23.38 17.56
N GLY A 7 -53.58 22.87 18.65
CA GLY A 7 -54.31 22.41 19.85
C GLY A 7 -53.47 21.43 20.68
N ARG A 8 -52.86 21.76 21.79
CA ARG A 8 -53.28 21.93 23.23
C ARG A 8 -54.10 20.73 23.73
N ALA A 9 -53.86 20.08 24.81
CA ALA A 9 -53.46 20.24 26.18
C ALA A 9 -53.52 18.85 26.81
N GLY A 10 -52.84 18.43 27.79
CA GLY A 10 -52.79 18.84 29.14
C GLY A 10 -53.17 17.68 30.05
N GLY A 11 -52.45 17.38 31.10
CA GLY A 11 -52.84 16.37 32.07
C GLY A 11 -51.83 16.19 33.20
N ARG A 12 -52.09 16.82 34.32
CA ARG A 12 -51.32 16.77 35.59
C ARG A 12 -51.79 15.56 36.43
N GLY A 13 -50.94 15.17 37.42
CA GLY A 13 -51.35 14.44 38.64
C GLY A 13 -50.22 13.54 39.11
N ALA A 14 -49.50 13.85 40.05
CA ALA A 14 -49.58 14.02 41.49
C ALA A 14 -49.19 12.77 42.27
N SER A 15 -48.12 12.92 43.01
CA SER A 15 -47.80 12.52 44.38
C SER A 15 -47.89 11.04 44.85
N GLY A 16 -46.82 10.61 45.47
CA GLY A 16 -46.75 9.51 46.40
C GLY A 16 -45.40 9.45 47.12
N ARG A 17 -45.47 9.87 48.40
CA ARG A 17 -44.34 9.86 49.35
C ARG A 17 -44.03 8.46 49.88
N GLY A 18 -42.78 8.22 50.25
CA GLY A 18 -42.56 7.38 51.40
C GLY A 18 -41.27 6.53 51.39
N GLY A 19 -40.39 6.78 52.31
CA GLY A 19 -39.75 5.74 53.03
C GLY A 19 -38.22 5.56 52.83
N GLY A 20 -37.50 6.04 53.79
CA GLY A 20 -36.07 6.03 54.02
C GLY A 20 -35.43 4.65 54.13
N GLY A 21 -34.14 4.64 53.97
CA GLY A 21 -33.23 3.51 54.19
C GLY A 21 -31.80 3.93 53.98
N ARG A 22 -31.13 4.31 55.06
CA ARG A 22 -29.66 4.53 55.10
C ARG A 22 -28.95 3.18 54.94
N ARG A 23 -27.86 3.12 54.23
CA ARG A 23 -26.51 2.68 54.58
C ARG A 23 -25.72 2.15 53.38
N GLY A 24 -24.43 2.50 53.38
CA GLY A 24 -23.37 1.68 52.84
C GLY A 24 -22.66 2.25 51.64
N GLY A 25 -21.73 3.16 51.88
CA GLY A 25 -20.71 3.53 50.92
C GLY A 25 -19.82 2.36 50.56
N ARG A 26 -19.61 2.10 49.28
CA ARG A 26 -18.39 1.48 48.74
C ARG A 26 -18.01 2.19 47.48
N GLY A 27 -16.81 2.78 47.54
CA GLY A 27 -16.17 3.46 46.43
C GLY A 27 -16.00 2.52 45.24
N GLY A 28 -16.71 2.78 44.17
CA GLY A 28 -16.48 2.21 42.87
C GLY A 28 -15.36 2.98 42.19
N GLY A 29 -14.15 2.45 42.28
CA GLY A 29 -13.02 2.92 41.47
C GLY A 29 -13.39 2.87 40.00
N ARG A 30 -13.42 4.00 39.34
CA ARG A 30 -13.46 4.10 37.86
C ARG A 30 -12.17 3.44 37.35
N GLY A 31 -12.25 2.19 36.95
CA GLY A 31 -11.24 1.51 36.20
C GLY A 31 -10.99 2.27 34.92
N LYS A 32 -9.88 3.01 34.87
CA LYS A 32 -9.32 3.51 33.61
C LYS A 32 -8.98 2.29 32.79
N THR A 33 -9.80 1.95 31.82
CA THR A 33 -9.43 1.02 30.75
C THR A 33 -8.21 1.61 30.03
N LYS A 34 -7.04 1.11 30.42
CA LYS A 34 -5.82 1.35 29.63
C LYS A 34 -6.05 0.66 28.29
N THR A 35 -6.43 1.44 27.28
CA THR A 35 -6.33 1.01 25.90
C THR A 35 -4.87 0.62 25.68
N ARG A 36 -4.61 -0.70 25.54
CA ARG A 36 -3.32 -1.20 25.12
C ARG A 36 -3.04 -0.61 23.74
N ARG A 37 -2.11 0.34 23.67
CA ARG A 37 -1.52 0.74 22.40
C ARG A 37 -1.03 -0.53 21.70
N PRO A 38 -1.30 -0.73 20.41
CA PRO A 38 -0.69 -1.82 19.67
C PRO A 38 0.83 -1.74 19.88
N ARG A 39 1.46 -2.86 20.19
CA ARG A 39 2.92 -2.93 20.22
C ARG A 39 3.39 -2.54 18.84
N ALA A 40 4.08 -1.40 18.73
CA ALA A 40 4.84 -1.08 17.54
C ALA A 40 5.78 -2.25 17.26
N PHE A 41 5.61 -2.92 16.14
CA PHE A 41 6.60 -3.84 15.61
C PHE A 41 7.83 -3.01 15.27
N SER A 42 8.81 -2.97 16.15
CA SER A 42 10.10 -2.37 15.84
C SER A 42 10.92 -3.42 15.08
N TYR A 43 10.99 -3.29 13.78
CA TYR A 43 12.10 -3.87 13.06
C TYR A 43 13.35 -3.08 13.48
N GLY A 44 14.29 -3.75 14.14
CA GLY A 44 15.52 -3.11 14.57
C GLY A 44 16.39 -2.65 13.38
N PRO A 45 17.35 -1.75 13.60
CA PRO A 45 18.25 -1.20 12.56
C PRO A 45 19.03 -2.26 11.77
N ALA A 46 19.06 -3.50 12.22
CA ALA A 46 19.70 -4.62 11.52
C ALA A 46 18.97 -5.10 10.26
N MET A 47 17.72 -4.66 9.99
CA MET A 47 17.01 -5.03 8.76
C MET A 47 17.32 -4.10 7.58
N GLU A 48 17.73 -2.86 7.83
CA GLU A 48 18.08 -1.92 6.76
C GLU A 48 19.40 -2.26 6.06
N GLU A 49 20.30 -2.94 6.75
CA GLU A 49 21.68 -3.14 6.29
C GLU A 49 21.91 -4.35 5.36
N ARG A 50 20.91 -5.18 5.08
CA ARG A 50 21.14 -6.49 4.42
C ARG A 50 20.17 -6.90 3.30
N CYS A 51 19.32 -6.04 2.81
CA CYS A 51 18.50 -6.40 1.66
C CYS A 51 19.30 -6.21 0.36
N ARG A 52 20.09 -7.21 -0.02
CA ARG A 52 20.72 -7.25 -1.35
C ARG A 52 19.90 -8.13 -2.25
N LEU A 53 19.13 -7.51 -3.13
CA LEU A 53 18.42 -8.25 -4.16
C LEU A 53 19.41 -8.79 -5.20
N LYS A 54 19.17 -9.99 -5.67
CA LYS A 54 19.93 -10.53 -6.79
C LYS A 54 19.44 -9.92 -8.11
N PRO A 55 20.34 -9.50 -9.00
CA PRO A 55 19.97 -9.09 -10.33
C PRO A 55 19.34 -10.28 -11.10
N PRO A 56 18.53 -10.01 -12.13
CA PRO A 56 18.02 -11.06 -12.99
C PRO A 56 19.18 -11.80 -13.67
N PRO A 57 19.02 -13.11 -13.96
CA PRO A 57 20.01 -13.83 -14.73
C PRO A 57 20.24 -13.20 -16.11
N GLU A 58 21.46 -13.25 -16.58
CA GLU A 58 21.82 -12.74 -17.91
C GLU A 58 20.96 -13.42 -19.00
N GLY A 59 20.45 -12.62 -19.94
CA GLY A 59 19.57 -13.10 -21.01
C GLY A 59 18.16 -13.49 -20.57
N ALA A 60 17.79 -13.27 -19.30
CA ALA A 60 16.43 -13.48 -18.86
C ALA A 60 15.48 -12.44 -19.50
N ALA A 61 14.28 -12.88 -19.87
CA ALA A 61 13.22 -11.94 -20.27
C ALA A 61 12.82 -11.07 -19.09
N LEU A 62 12.82 -9.74 -19.30
CA LEU A 62 12.52 -8.76 -18.27
C LEU A 62 11.17 -8.08 -18.52
N PRO A 63 10.42 -7.73 -17.45
CA PRO A 63 9.19 -6.94 -17.58
C PRO A 63 9.50 -5.53 -18.08
N ARG A 64 8.59 -4.96 -18.86
CA ARG A 64 8.66 -3.55 -19.29
C ARG A 64 7.97 -2.59 -18.32
N LEU A 65 7.14 -3.13 -17.43
CA LEU A 65 6.52 -2.40 -16.31
C LEU A 65 6.52 -3.31 -15.08
N VAL A 66 7.05 -2.82 -13.96
CA VAL A 66 6.89 -3.44 -12.65
C VAL A 66 5.97 -2.56 -11.82
N CYS A 67 4.83 -3.11 -11.42
CA CYS A 67 3.83 -2.43 -10.62
C CYS A 67 3.79 -3.01 -9.21
N TYR A 68 3.65 -2.15 -8.22
CA TYR A 68 3.50 -2.53 -6.81
C TYR A 68 2.19 -1.98 -6.26
N ASP A 69 1.50 -2.76 -5.43
CA ASP A 69 0.59 -2.18 -4.47
C ASP A 69 1.37 -1.37 -3.44
N LEU A 70 0.69 -0.50 -2.67
CA LEU A 70 1.34 0.36 -1.69
C LEU A 70 1.24 -0.20 -0.28
N ASP A 71 0.03 -0.25 0.27
CA ASP A 71 -0.21 -0.64 1.66
C ASP A 71 0.20 -2.10 1.89
N ASP A 72 1.02 -2.33 2.90
CA ASP A 72 1.61 -3.63 3.27
C ASP A 72 2.30 -4.39 2.12
N THR A 73 2.68 -3.66 1.06
CA THR A 73 3.50 -4.14 -0.07
C THR A 73 4.75 -3.29 -0.24
N VAL A 74 4.60 -1.98 -0.48
CA VAL A 74 5.73 -1.03 -0.55
C VAL A 74 6.08 -0.51 0.83
N TRP A 75 5.07 -0.19 1.64
CA TRP A 75 5.23 0.37 2.97
C TRP A 75 4.33 -0.28 4.02
N PHE A 76 4.64 -0.03 5.28
CA PHE A 76 3.86 -0.40 6.46
C PHE A 76 3.97 0.70 7.55
N PRO A 77 2.97 0.83 8.45
CA PRO A 77 1.67 0.17 8.46
C PRO A 77 0.80 0.61 7.26
N GLU A 78 -0.33 -0.08 7.05
CA GLU A 78 -1.32 0.35 6.08
C GLU A 78 -1.93 1.71 6.47
N LEU A 79 -2.19 2.58 5.51
CA LEU A 79 -2.62 3.95 5.78
C LEU A 79 -3.94 4.04 6.56
N TYR A 80 -4.83 3.07 6.41
CA TYR A 80 -6.08 3.07 7.19
C TYR A 80 -5.86 2.79 8.69
N MET A 81 -4.71 2.22 9.07
CA MET A 81 -4.33 1.97 10.47
C MET A 81 -3.66 3.19 11.13
N MET A 82 -3.38 4.23 10.36
CA MET A 82 -2.68 5.42 10.79
C MET A 82 -3.65 6.56 11.11
N CYS A 83 -3.18 7.53 11.89
CA CYS A 83 -3.92 8.78 12.14
C CYS A 83 -3.90 9.72 10.91
N GLY A 84 -2.93 9.58 10.05
CA GLY A 84 -2.80 10.28 8.79
C GLY A 84 -2.12 11.65 8.86
N ALA A 85 -2.38 12.46 7.84
CA ALA A 85 -1.80 13.79 7.69
C ALA A 85 -2.27 14.77 8.79
N PRO A 86 -1.48 15.84 9.05
CA PRO A 86 -0.25 16.20 8.37
C PRO A 86 0.92 15.26 8.71
N TRP A 87 1.68 14.93 7.67
CA TRP A 87 2.90 14.15 7.84
C TRP A 87 4.04 15.02 8.34
N SER A 88 4.90 14.44 9.16
CA SER A 88 6.15 15.05 9.61
C SER A 88 7.34 14.23 9.10
N LYS A 89 8.43 14.91 8.77
CA LYS A 89 9.69 14.28 8.40
C LYS A 89 10.79 14.82 9.29
N ASP A 90 11.50 13.93 9.96
CA ASP A 90 12.62 14.32 10.84
C ASP A 90 13.96 14.41 10.07
N GLU A 91 15.01 14.82 10.78
CA GLU A 91 16.37 14.97 10.24
C GLU A 91 16.97 13.64 9.75
N LEU A 92 16.48 12.50 10.25
CA LEU A 92 16.89 11.18 9.81
C LEU A 92 16.07 10.68 8.61
N GLY A 93 15.14 11.50 8.13
CA GLY A 93 14.28 11.17 6.99
C GLY A 93 13.09 10.29 7.32
N ARG A 94 12.80 10.01 8.61
CA ARG A 94 11.66 9.22 9.03
C ARG A 94 10.37 10.02 8.85
N VAL A 95 9.39 9.41 8.23
CA VAL A 95 8.07 10.02 7.97
C VAL A 95 7.08 9.49 8.99
N THR A 96 6.44 10.39 9.74
CA THR A 96 5.47 10.05 10.79
C THR A 96 4.15 10.78 10.57
N ASP A 97 3.06 10.14 11.00
CA ASP A 97 1.73 10.75 11.03
C ASP A 97 1.56 11.68 12.25
N VAL A 98 0.38 12.31 12.37
CA VAL A 98 0.06 13.23 13.49
C VAL A 98 0.12 12.56 14.87
N CYS A 99 0.02 11.24 14.95
CA CYS A 99 0.12 10.47 16.19
C CYS A 99 1.54 10.00 16.49
N GLY A 100 2.51 10.33 15.63
CA GLY A 100 3.91 9.89 15.74
C GLY A 100 4.14 8.44 15.30
N THR A 101 3.20 7.84 14.55
CA THR A 101 3.39 6.52 13.96
C THR A 101 4.23 6.65 12.69
N GLU A 102 5.35 5.94 12.63
CA GLU A 102 6.26 5.98 11.48
C GLU A 102 5.71 5.13 10.32
N LEU A 103 5.67 5.72 9.13
CA LEU A 103 5.43 5.01 7.88
C LEU A 103 6.78 4.59 7.28
N ARG A 104 7.00 3.29 7.11
CA ARG A 104 8.27 2.71 6.69
C ARG A 104 8.15 2.00 5.35
N VAL A 105 9.13 2.18 4.49
CA VAL A 105 9.24 1.42 3.24
C VAL A 105 9.90 0.06 3.52
N TYR A 106 9.39 -1.00 2.92
CA TYR A 106 10.06 -2.30 2.93
C TYR A 106 11.39 -2.21 2.18
N PRO A 107 12.52 -2.64 2.77
CA PRO A 107 13.84 -2.53 2.14
C PRO A 107 13.89 -3.14 0.74
N ALA A 108 13.26 -4.32 0.56
CA ALA A 108 13.23 -4.98 -0.75
C ALA A 108 12.40 -4.20 -1.80
N ALA A 109 11.38 -3.45 -1.39
CA ALA A 109 10.65 -2.57 -2.31
C ALA A 109 11.56 -1.44 -2.81
N SER A 110 12.24 -0.74 -1.88
CA SER A 110 13.18 0.32 -2.21
C SER A 110 14.31 -0.19 -3.11
N GLU A 111 14.97 -1.30 -2.74
CA GLU A 111 16.07 -1.87 -3.51
C GLU A 111 15.64 -2.37 -4.90
N SER A 112 14.43 -2.93 -5.04
CA SER A 112 13.92 -3.34 -6.35
C SER A 112 13.65 -2.15 -7.27
N VAL A 113 13.11 -1.06 -6.74
CA VAL A 113 12.90 0.18 -7.51
C VAL A 113 14.23 0.78 -7.95
N LYS A 114 15.22 0.86 -7.05
CA LYS A 114 16.57 1.31 -7.40
C LYS A 114 17.20 0.46 -8.49
N MET A 115 17.13 -0.86 -8.36
CA MET A 115 17.67 -1.81 -9.36
C MET A 115 17.00 -1.64 -10.73
N ILE A 116 15.68 -1.40 -10.77
CA ILE A 116 14.97 -1.16 -12.02
C ILE A 116 15.38 0.15 -12.68
N LEU A 117 15.60 1.19 -11.88
CA LEU A 117 15.88 2.55 -12.37
C LEU A 117 17.37 2.82 -12.58
N ASP A 118 18.26 1.90 -12.17
CA ASP A 118 19.70 2.01 -12.39
C ASP A 118 19.98 2.09 -13.90
N PRO A 119 20.51 3.24 -14.39
CA PRO A 119 20.75 3.45 -15.82
C PRO A 119 21.76 2.43 -16.42
N ASP A 120 22.66 1.93 -15.60
CA ASP A 120 23.67 0.94 -15.98
C ASP A 120 23.22 -0.49 -15.69
N GLY A 121 22.04 -0.64 -15.07
CA GLY A 121 21.47 -1.91 -14.68
C GLY A 121 20.79 -2.69 -15.82
N PRO A 122 20.48 -3.96 -15.58
CA PRO A 122 19.93 -4.86 -16.60
C PRO A 122 18.56 -4.42 -17.13
N PHE A 123 17.79 -3.67 -16.33
CA PHE A 123 16.46 -3.20 -16.70
C PHE A 123 16.46 -1.97 -17.62
N GLN A 124 17.60 -1.30 -17.77
CA GLN A 124 17.76 -0.13 -18.61
C GLN A 124 18.72 -0.36 -19.79
N SER A 125 19.69 -1.26 -19.66
CA SER A 125 20.75 -1.49 -20.63
C SER A 125 20.42 -2.49 -21.75
N SER A 126 19.41 -3.35 -21.54
CA SER A 126 19.05 -4.43 -22.47
C SER A 126 18.15 -4.01 -23.66
N GLY A 127 18.04 -2.71 -23.95
CA GLY A 127 17.06 -2.18 -24.92
C GLY A 127 15.62 -2.21 -24.40
N VAL A 128 15.40 -2.75 -23.22
CA VAL A 128 14.13 -2.74 -22.47
C VAL A 128 14.21 -1.65 -21.42
N ARG A 129 13.48 -0.56 -21.60
CA ARG A 129 13.34 0.45 -20.55
C ARG A 129 12.18 0.06 -19.66
N THR A 130 12.48 -0.62 -18.57
CA THR A 130 11.49 -1.00 -17.56
C THR A 130 11.04 0.23 -16.79
N LYS A 131 9.73 0.42 -16.71
CA LYS A 131 9.10 1.45 -15.89
C LYS A 131 8.68 0.87 -14.55
N VAL A 132 8.58 1.73 -13.53
CA VAL A 132 7.97 1.41 -12.23
C VAL A 132 6.60 2.07 -12.16
N ALA A 133 5.64 1.38 -11.53
CA ALA A 133 4.30 1.91 -11.30
C ALA A 133 3.82 1.59 -9.88
N PHE A 134 2.93 2.42 -9.35
CA PHE A 134 2.18 2.14 -8.13
C PHE A 134 0.69 2.05 -8.42
N ALA A 135 0.02 1.07 -7.82
CA ALA A 135 -1.42 0.88 -7.94
C ALA A 135 -2.04 0.56 -6.58
N SER A 136 -2.76 1.49 -5.98
CA SER A 136 -3.37 1.31 -4.66
C SER A 136 -4.88 1.55 -4.68
N ARG A 137 -5.61 0.72 -3.94
CA ARG A 137 -7.07 0.82 -3.76
C ARG A 137 -7.47 1.71 -2.59
N THR A 138 -6.50 2.32 -1.92
CA THR A 138 -6.76 3.14 -0.75
C THR A 138 -7.75 4.28 -1.05
N ASN A 139 -8.65 4.52 -0.11
CA ASN A 139 -9.51 5.71 -0.11
C ASN A 139 -8.81 6.93 0.51
N ARG A 140 -7.56 6.77 0.94
CA ARG A 140 -6.69 7.82 1.50
C ARG A 140 -5.73 8.38 0.45
N GLY A 141 -6.17 8.49 -0.81
CA GLY A 141 -5.31 8.86 -1.93
C GLY A 141 -4.47 10.12 -1.71
N LYS A 142 -5.05 11.16 -1.05
CA LYS A 142 -4.29 12.36 -0.69
C LYS A 142 -3.13 12.06 0.26
N TRP A 143 -3.36 11.27 1.30
CA TRP A 143 -2.30 10.86 2.25
C TRP A 143 -1.23 10.03 1.57
N ALA A 144 -1.64 9.10 0.68
CA ALA A 144 -0.69 8.29 -0.07
C ALA A 144 0.20 9.14 -0.97
N MET A 145 -0.36 10.13 -1.67
CA MET A 145 0.41 11.02 -2.53
C MET A 145 1.38 11.88 -1.73
N GLU A 146 0.95 12.45 -0.59
CA GLU A 146 1.81 13.21 0.32
C GLU A 146 2.94 12.32 0.89
N ALA A 147 2.63 11.07 1.24
CA ALA A 147 3.63 10.12 1.72
C ALA A 147 4.67 9.79 0.64
N LEU A 148 4.25 9.58 -0.61
CA LEU A 148 5.14 9.34 -1.74
C LEU A 148 6.09 10.52 -2.01
N ASP A 149 5.64 11.76 -1.74
CA ASP A 149 6.46 12.97 -1.85
C ASP A 149 7.53 13.09 -0.73
N LEU A 150 7.29 12.45 0.42
CA LEU A 150 8.16 12.53 1.59
C LEU A 150 9.11 11.33 1.71
N LEU A 151 8.62 10.13 1.37
CA LEU A 151 9.40 8.89 1.42
C LEU A 151 10.48 8.89 0.34
N ARG A 152 11.73 8.70 0.76
CA ARG A 152 12.85 8.73 -0.16
C ARG A 152 13.21 7.33 -0.65
N LEU A 153 13.52 7.26 -1.94
CA LEU A 153 14.15 6.10 -2.56
C LEU A 153 15.65 6.09 -2.25
N ASP A 154 16.26 7.27 -2.37
CA ASP A 154 17.66 7.55 -2.04
C ASP A 154 17.79 8.96 -1.47
N LYS A 155 19.04 9.48 -1.36
CA LYS A 155 19.29 10.82 -0.80
C LYS A 155 18.68 11.97 -1.63
N ASP A 156 18.50 11.78 -2.93
CA ASP A 156 18.14 12.85 -3.87
C ASP A 156 16.71 12.65 -4.46
N THR A 157 16.17 11.43 -4.44
CA THR A 157 14.94 11.05 -5.15
C THR A 157 13.86 10.54 -4.18
N THR A 158 12.64 11.03 -4.29
CA THR A 158 11.48 10.49 -3.60
C THR A 158 10.85 9.32 -4.38
N LEU A 159 10.00 8.52 -3.72
CA LEU A 159 9.26 7.46 -4.40
C LEU A 159 8.37 8.02 -5.52
N ARG A 160 7.80 9.21 -5.33
CA ARG A 160 6.98 9.84 -6.34
C ARG A 160 7.77 10.26 -7.57
N GLU A 161 8.91 10.91 -7.38
CA GLU A 161 9.81 11.32 -8.46
C GLU A 161 10.31 10.12 -9.26
N ALA A 162 10.65 9.03 -8.57
CA ALA A 162 11.11 7.78 -9.18
C ALA A 162 10.08 7.15 -10.15
N VAL A 163 8.80 7.30 -9.85
CA VAL A 163 7.70 6.64 -10.60
C VAL A 163 7.02 7.58 -11.59
N GLY A 164 7.09 8.89 -11.34
CA GLY A 164 6.48 9.92 -12.20
C GLY A 164 4.96 9.80 -12.27
N ASP A 165 4.42 9.72 -13.49
CA ASP A 165 2.98 9.66 -13.77
C ASP A 165 2.37 8.24 -13.72
N MET A 166 3.19 7.21 -13.50
CA MET A 166 2.75 5.81 -13.42
C MET A 166 2.14 5.47 -12.06
N ILE A 167 1.28 6.34 -11.54
CA ILE A 167 0.61 6.21 -10.24
C ILE A 167 -0.90 6.13 -10.44
N GLU A 168 -1.52 5.07 -9.90
CA GLU A 168 -2.96 4.84 -9.90
C GLU A 168 -3.42 4.62 -8.46
N ILE A 169 -3.98 5.67 -7.84
CA ILE A 169 -4.45 5.62 -6.46
C ILE A 169 -5.90 6.07 -6.40
N PHE A 170 -6.82 5.11 -6.38
CA PHE A 170 -8.25 5.35 -6.24
C PHE A 170 -8.99 4.09 -5.76
N PRO A 171 -10.14 4.21 -5.09
CA PRO A 171 -10.98 3.07 -4.73
C PRO A 171 -11.51 2.35 -5.96
N GLY A 172 -11.49 1.03 -5.93
CA GLY A 172 -12.01 0.22 -7.04
C GLY A 172 -11.32 -1.12 -7.17
N THR A 173 -11.49 -1.78 -8.31
CA THR A 173 -10.83 -3.04 -8.61
C THR A 173 -9.44 -2.80 -9.16
N LYS A 174 -8.49 -3.68 -8.88
CA LYS A 174 -7.14 -3.60 -9.45
C LYS A 174 -7.14 -3.69 -10.97
N ARG A 175 -8.15 -4.33 -11.55
CA ARG A 175 -8.37 -4.35 -13.01
C ARG A 175 -8.40 -2.93 -13.62
N LYS A 176 -9.16 -2.00 -13.00
CA LYS A 176 -9.25 -0.61 -13.47
C LYS A 176 -7.91 0.13 -13.41
N HIS A 177 -7.12 -0.11 -12.35
CA HIS A 177 -5.77 0.45 -12.24
C HIS A 177 -4.89 -0.04 -13.38
N PHE A 178 -4.94 -1.34 -13.69
CA PHE A 178 -4.15 -1.92 -14.77
C PHE A 178 -4.64 -1.52 -16.17
N GLU A 179 -5.92 -1.28 -16.36
CA GLU A 179 -6.47 -0.68 -17.59
C GLU A 179 -5.90 0.74 -17.80
N SER A 180 -5.85 1.54 -16.74
CA SER A 180 -5.24 2.88 -16.78
C SER A 180 -3.74 2.80 -17.05
N LEU A 181 -2.99 1.96 -16.33
CA LEU A 181 -1.55 1.76 -16.55
C LEU A 181 -1.24 1.27 -17.97
N ARG A 182 -2.05 0.36 -18.52
CA ARG A 182 -1.93 -0.09 -19.91
C ARG A 182 -2.12 1.08 -20.88
N ASN A 183 -3.13 1.93 -20.66
CA ASN A 183 -3.43 3.08 -21.50
C ASN A 183 -2.30 4.12 -21.45
N LYS A 184 -1.72 4.38 -20.27
CA LYS A 184 -0.58 5.30 -20.09
C LYS A 184 0.71 4.74 -20.69
N SER A 185 1.04 3.48 -20.37
CA SER A 185 2.30 2.88 -20.78
C SER A 185 2.35 2.43 -22.23
N LYS A 186 1.19 2.14 -22.85
CA LYS A 186 1.01 1.49 -24.17
C LYS A 186 1.62 0.08 -24.22
N LEU A 187 1.78 -0.57 -23.07
CA LEU A 187 2.33 -1.91 -22.93
C LEU A 187 1.23 -2.97 -22.90
N SER A 188 1.53 -4.18 -23.35
CA SER A 188 0.66 -5.33 -23.16
C SER A 188 0.68 -5.80 -21.71
N TYR A 189 -0.41 -6.38 -21.22
CA TYR A 189 -0.44 -6.97 -19.88
C TYR A 189 0.63 -8.04 -19.68
N SER A 190 0.97 -8.78 -20.73
CA SER A 190 2.03 -9.77 -20.71
C SER A 190 3.45 -9.21 -20.49
N ASP A 191 3.63 -7.90 -20.66
CA ASP A 191 4.89 -7.19 -20.41
C ASP A 191 4.99 -6.64 -18.99
N MET A 192 3.98 -6.90 -18.16
CA MET A 192 3.86 -6.35 -16.81
C MET A 192 4.09 -7.41 -15.74
N LEU A 193 4.76 -7.00 -14.65
CA LEU A 193 4.95 -7.76 -13.42
C LEU A 193 4.29 -6.99 -12.27
N PHE A 194 3.56 -7.67 -11.39
CA PHE A 194 2.81 -7.06 -10.30
C PHE A 194 3.06 -7.75 -8.96
N PHE A 195 3.22 -6.96 -7.91
CA PHE A 195 3.37 -7.41 -6.53
C PHE A 195 2.27 -6.83 -5.65
N ASP A 196 1.63 -7.69 -4.86
CA ASP A 196 0.52 -7.28 -3.98
C ASP A 196 0.40 -8.24 -2.78
N ASN A 197 0.11 -7.70 -1.60
CA ASN A 197 -0.09 -8.47 -0.38
C ASN A 197 -1.48 -9.13 -0.28
N GLU A 198 -2.41 -8.77 -1.16
CA GLU A 198 -3.76 -9.35 -1.21
C GLU A 198 -3.90 -10.35 -2.36
N ARG A 199 -4.22 -11.61 -2.00
CA ARG A 199 -4.40 -12.70 -2.97
C ARG A 199 -5.47 -12.39 -4.02
N VAL A 200 -6.57 -11.77 -3.62
CA VAL A 200 -7.68 -11.39 -4.53
C VAL A 200 -7.20 -10.47 -5.64
N ASN A 201 -6.37 -9.48 -5.30
CA ASN A 201 -5.80 -8.55 -6.28
C ASN A 201 -4.86 -9.26 -7.26
N VAL A 202 -4.01 -10.16 -6.74
CA VAL A 202 -3.08 -10.97 -7.55
C VAL A 202 -3.84 -11.84 -8.55
N GLU A 203 -4.91 -12.48 -8.12
CA GLU A 203 -5.75 -13.33 -8.97
C GLU A 203 -6.50 -12.49 -10.03
N GLU A 204 -7.10 -11.37 -9.61
CA GLU A 204 -7.82 -10.45 -10.52
C GLU A 204 -6.92 -9.91 -11.64
N VAL A 205 -5.73 -9.44 -11.29
CA VAL A 205 -4.76 -8.88 -12.23
C VAL A 205 -4.13 -9.98 -13.09
N GLY A 206 -3.88 -11.15 -12.51
CA GLY A 206 -3.39 -12.33 -13.23
C GLY A 206 -4.30 -12.75 -14.38
N GLN A 207 -5.63 -12.64 -14.20
CA GLN A 207 -6.62 -12.93 -15.26
C GLN A 207 -6.52 -11.99 -16.47
N LEU A 208 -5.89 -10.82 -16.33
CA LEU A 208 -5.60 -9.92 -17.46
C LEU A 208 -4.40 -10.40 -18.31
N GLY A 209 -3.61 -11.34 -17.80
CA GLY A 209 -2.37 -11.80 -18.41
C GLY A 209 -1.11 -11.14 -17.85
N VAL A 210 -1.23 -10.36 -16.78
CA VAL A 210 -0.10 -9.82 -16.01
C VAL A 210 0.54 -10.94 -15.19
N THR A 211 1.86 -10.99 -15.13
CA THR A 211 2.54 -11.86 -14.16
C THR A 211 2.38 -11.25 -12.77
N SER A 212 1.61 -11.90 -11.89
CA SER A 212 1.26 -11.37 -10.57
C SER A 212 1.82 -12.24 -9.46
N VAL A 213 2.36 -11.62 -8.41
CA VAL A 213 3.05 -12.27 -7.30
C VAL A 213 2.42 -11.87 -5.98
N TYR A 214 2.04 -12.86 -5.20
CA TYR A 214 1.52 -12.69 -3.85
C TYR A 214 2.66 -12.54 -2.85
N CYS A 215 2.67 -11.43 -2.09
CA CYS A 215 3.67 -11.10 -1.07
C CYS A 215 3.02 -10.68 0.26
N PRO A 216 2.47 -11.64 1.02
CA PRO A 216 1.62 -11.37 2.20
C PRO A 216 2.32 -10.68 3.37
N GLY A 217 3.62 -10.58 3.37
CA GLY A 217 4.43 -9.87 4.38
C GLY A 217 5.19 -8.70 3.79
N GLY A 218 4.66 -8.09 2.74
CA GLY A 218 5.31 -7.03 2.00
C GLY A 218 6.39 -7.51 1.03
N MET A 219 7.01 -6.56 0.34
CA MET A 219 8.10 -6.88 -0.57
C MET A 219 9.29 -7.49 0.17
N SER A 220 9.78 -8.57 -0.40
CA SER A 220 10.92 -9.35 0.12
C SER A 220 11.81 -9.82 -1.01
N GLN A 221 13.04 -10.24 -0.69
CA GLN A 221 13.94 -10.85 -1.66
C GLN A 221 13.30 -12.07 -2.35
N GLY A 222 12.62 -12.93 -1.59
CA GLY A 222 11.95 -14.11 -2.14
C GLY A 222 10.79 -13.76 -3.09
N ALA A 223 10.02 -12.71 -2.77
CA ALA A 223 8.96 -12.22 -3.67
C ALA A 223 9.55 -11.68 -4.97
N TRP A 224 10.63 -10.91 -4.88
CA TRP A 224 11.35 -10.37 -6.03
C TRP A 224 11.88 -11.47 -6.95
N GLU A 225 12.67 -12.40 -6.42
CA GLU A 225 13.24 -13.54 -7.17
C GLU A 225 12.13 -14.36 -7.85
N LYS A 226 11.08 -14.72 -7.10
CA LYS A 226 9.92 -15.44 -7.63
C LYS A 226 9.23 -14.67 -8.77
N GLY A 227 9.12 -13.35 -8.63
CA GLY A 227 8.52 -12.49 -9.66
C GLY A 227 9.28 -12.56 -10.97
N LEU A 228 10.59 -12.39 -10.93
CA LEU A 228 11.45 -12.42 -12.11
C LEU A 228 11.47 -13.82 -12.76
N GLU A 229 11.58 -14.88 -11.96
CA GLU A 229 11.55 -16.26 -12.47
C GLU A 229 10.22 -16.58 -13.15
N THR A 230 9.10 -16.21 -12.50
CA THR A 230 7.76 -16.45 -13.05
C THR A 230 7.56 -15.66 -14.34
N PHE A 231 7.99 -14.40 -14.38
CA PHE A 231 7.91 -13.58 -15.58
C PHE A 231 8.70 -14.19 -16.74
N ALA A 232 9.95 -14.56 -16.50
CA ALA A 232 10.81 -15.18 -17.52
C ALA A 232 10.24 -16.51 -18.04
N LYS A 233 9.69 -17.35 -17.14
CA LYS A 233 9.00 -18.60 -17.51
C LYS A 233 7.78 -18.32 -18.40
N ASN A 234 6.92 -17.37 -18.02
CA ASN A 234 5.73 -16.99 -18.78
C ASN A 234 6.11 -16.44 -20.18
N ALA A 235 7.18 -15.63 -20.25
CA ALA A 235 7.68 -15.09 -21.51
C ALA A 235 8.15 -16.20 -22.47
N ARG A 236 8.90 -17.19 -21.98
CA ARG A 236 9.33 -18.36 -22.78
C ARG A 236 8.14 -19.17 -23.31
N GLN A 237 7.13 -19.40 -22.48
CA GLN A 237 5.93 -20.15 -22.89
C GLN A 237 5.17 -19.43 -24.02
N ARG A 238 5.06 -18.10 -23.95
CA ARG A 238 4.43 -17.30 -25.01
C ARG A 238 5.19 -17.37 -26.32
N SER A 239 6.53 -17.29 -26.28
CA SER A 239 7.38 -17.41 -27.47
C SER A 239 7.23 -18.76 -28.16
N THR A 240 7.17 -19.85 -27.38
CA THR A 240 6.99 -21.21 -27.95
C THR A 240 5.59 -21.43 -28.53
N GLN A 241 4.56 -20.83 -27.98
CA GLN A 241 3.20 -20.90 -28.52
C GLN A 241 3.03 -20.06 -29.79
N GLY A 242 3.68 -18.90 -29.85
CA GLY A 242 3.68 -18.02 -31.03
C GLY A 242 4.42 -18.66 -32.24
N ALA A 243 5.47 -19.42 -31.98
CA ALA A 243 6.25 -20.12 -33.05
C ALA A 243 5.53 -21.35 -33.61
N ARG A 244 4.46 -21.83 -33.00
CA ARG A 244 3.66 -23.00 -33.46
C ARG A 244 2.40 -22.61 -34.23
N ARG A 245 2.14 -21.34 -34.40
CA ARG A 245 1.04 -20.80 -35.21
C ARG A 245 1.56 -20.18 -36.49
#